data_3eab495e7d51f855d80f5bdc679c32cc
#
_entry.id   3eab495e7d51f855d80f5bdc679c32cc
#
_cell.length_a   1.000
_cell.length_b   1.000
_cell.length_c   1.000
_cell.angle_alpha   90.00
_cell.angle_beta   90.00
_cell.angle_gamma   90.00
#
_symmetry.space_group_name_H-M   'P 1'
#
loop_
_entity.id
_entity.type
_entity.pdbx_description
1 polymer ?
#
loop_
_entity_poly.entity_id
_entity_poly.type
_entity_poly.pdbx_seq_one_letter_code
_entity_poly.pdbx_strand_id
1 'polypeptide(L)'
;MLKKIELEKYRCYECSKMLVRDSTVIVGKNNSGKSSFIEALRMVAMASKKCTNTTYVNPPSSLGLPLFSKGFRLPVERLKIDLRGVVYYYKNEIAKISAYFDNKSKIVIYVNREIAFATLINENDQLITSNQAAKELDIKPISILPQIGLIKENEKRLSEITINDDMDTYLSSRHFRNEMLSNRNFFEEFRRLSEETWPGLRIRSLEYNIALSEFICLLIEDAKFPAEIGLMGSGIQMWLQIIWFICRSKGSETIILDEPDVYMHPDLQIKILNLVNSLFKQVIIATHSIEIISNVSPRNIVTIDKKDRQMRYANQIDVVQDIINDIGSAYNLSLIKLGSAKKCVFVEGEDVKILQQFFNILNPGTLYSLDAIPSLPLGGFKRINEAFGAAKLFHESSNGHFKCYAILDRDYYSERQIDEQKNKAIENHLLLHVWSKKELENYLLKPSVLFRLLKKPKEEYRDFIKSFEELADTFKDLVIDSYTTKIQEEDRSLTAGTASRQAREFVNSKWTDLDEKLKILPGKDLLRATNKWIKDNYEIKCSMTRIFSVMKPDDIDVEIKDILSQFA
;
A
#
# COMPACT_ATOMS: atom_id res chain seq x y z
N MET A 1 6.52 15.05 4.07
CA MET A 1 5.54 14.30 3.23
C MET A 1 4.18 14.99 3.24
N LEU A 2 3.40 14.86 2.16
CA LEU A 2 2.04 15.41 2.05
C LEU A 2 1.07 14.58 2.90
N LYS A 3 0.30 15.20 3.81
CA LYS A 3 -0.65 14.49 4.68
C LYS A 3 -2.12 14.75 4.34
N LYS A 4 -2.43 15.92 3.81
CA LYS A 4 -3.80 16.29 3.46
C LYS A 4 -3.80 17.32 2.33
N ILE A 5 -4.80 17.25 1.46
CA ILE A 5 -5.12 18.28 0.46
C ILE A 5 -6.58 18.68 0.60
N GLU A 6 -6.83 19.98 0.50
CA GLU A 6 -8.17 20.57 0.50
C GLU A 6 -8.34 21.46 -0.73
N LEU A 7 -9.48 21.33 -1.38
CA LEU A 7 -9.88 22.10 -2.54
C LEU A 7 -11.14 22.87 -2.21
N GLU A 8 -11.11 24.19 -2.36
CA GLU A 8 -12.25 25.07 -2.16
C GLU A 8 -12.50 25.85 -3.45
N LYS A 9 -13.71 25.76 -3.99
CA LYS A 9 -14.16 26.45 -5.22
C LYS A 9 -13.25 26.22 -6.44
N TYR A 10 -12.64 25.05 -6.52
CA TYR A 10 -11.67 24.70 -7.55
C TYR A 10 -12.26 23.74 -8.59
N ARG A 11 -12.32 24.14 -9.86
CA ARG A 11 -12.85 23.34 -10.98
C ARG A 11 -14.27 22.81 -10.66
N CYS A 12 -14.40 21.49 -10.56
CA CYS A 12 -15.66 20.81 -10.23
C CYS A 12 -15.90 20.67 -8.72
N TYR A 13 -14.97 21.11 -7.88
CA TYR A 13 -15.06 20.98 -6.42
C TYR A 13 -15.52 22.25 -5.76
N GLU A 14 -16.65 22.21 -5.08
CA GLU A 14 -17.09 23.31 -4.20
C GLU A 14 -16.24 23.32 -2.92
N CYS A 15 -16.15 22.18 -2.26
CA CYS A 15 -15.31 21.93 -1.10
C CYS A 15 -15.05 20.44 -1.01
N SER A 16 -13.79 20.03 -1.10
CA SER A 16 -13.40 18.64 -0.97
C SER A 16 -12.07 18.50 -0.27
N LYS A 17 -11.91 17.42 0.52
CA LYS A 17 -10.67 17.11 1.23
C LYS A 17 -10.30 15.64 1.08
N MET A 18 -8.99 15.38 0.99
CA MET A 18 -8.41 14.05 0.99
C MET A 18 -7.27 13.96 1.98
N LEU A 19 -7.27 12.93 2.81
CA LEU A 19 -6.09 12.52 3.59
C LEU A 19 -5.18 11.70 2.68
N VAL A 20 -3.88 11.92 2.74
CA VAL A 20 -2.90 11.23 1.92
C VAL A 20 -2.10 10.26 2.79
N ARG A 21 -2.01 9.00 2.36
CA ARG A 21 -1.24 7.94 3.01
C ARG A 21 0.13 7.79 2.34
N ASP A 22 0.98 6.97 2.94
CA ASP A 22 2.31 6.70 2.39
C ASP A 22 2.24 5.99 1.02
N SER A 23 1.23 5.15 0.82
CA SER A 23 0.85 4.66 -0.50
C SER A 23 -0.62 5.00 -0.74
N THR A 24 -0.92 5.68 -1.84
CA THR A 24 -2.28 6.15 -2.19
C THR A 24 -2.53 5.92 -3.68
N VAL A 25 -3.53 5.11 -4.00
CA VAL A 25 -3.99 4.91 -5.39
C VAL A 25 -5.33 5.62 -5.56
N ILE A 26 -5.34 6.60 -6.44
CA ILE A 26 -6.49 7.44 -6.73
C ILE A 26 -7.24 6.85 -7.92
N VAL A 27 -8.49 6.50 -7.70
CA VAL A 27 -9.38 5.94 -8.71
C VAL A 27 -10.67 6.75 -8.81
N GLY A 28 -11.38 6.63 -9.92
CA GLY A 28 -12.66 7.31 -10.10
C GLY A 28 -13.21 7.14 -11.50
N LYS A 29 -14.54 7.22 -11.62
CA LYS A 29 -15.25 7.17 -12.91
C LYS A 29 -14.76 8.26 -13.86
N ASN A 30 -14.99 8.07 -15.14
CA ASN A 30 -14.83 9.17 -16.10
C ASN A 30 -15.68 10.37 -15.65
N ASN A 31 -15.10 11.58 -15.71
CA ASN A 31 -15.72 12.81 -15.26
C ASN A 31 -16.02 12.91 -13.74
N SER A 32 -15.37 12.10 -12.90
CA SER A 32 -15.48 12.18 -11.43
C SER A 32 -14.73 13.37 -10.83
N GLY A 33 -13.86 14.00 -11.59
CA GLY A 33 -12.99 15.10 -11.13
C GLY A 33 -11.52 14.69 -10.94
N LYS A 34 -11.13 13.42 -11.21
CA LYS A 34 -9.76 12.92 -11.03
C LYS A 34 -8.72 13.85 -11.68
N SER A 35 -8.88 14.21 -12.94
CA SER A 35 -7.95 15.10 -13.66
C SER A 35 -7.85 16.50 -13.01
N SER A 36 -8.96 17.05 -12.52
CA SER A 36 -8.95 18.32 -11.79
C SER A 36 -8.21 18.22 -10.45
N PHE A 37 -8.33 17.08 -9.78
CA PHE A 37 -7.59 16.81 -8.54
C PHE A 37 -6.08 16.68 -8.78
N ILE A 38 -5.69 15.96 -9.83
CA ILE A 38 -4.28 15.83 -10.23
C ILE A 38 -3.72 17.18 -10.70
N GLU A 39 -4.50 17.99 -11.38
CA GLU A 39 -4.10 19.36 -11.75
C GLU A 39 -3.77 20.21 -10.50
N ALA A 40 -4.58 20.10 -9.44
CA ALA A 40 -4.27 20.74 -8.17
C ALA A 40 -2.97 20.20 -7.54
N LEU A 41 -2.73 18.89 -7.59
CA LEU A 41 -1.47 18.30 -7.13
C LEU A 41 -0.27 18.77 -7.96
N ARG A 42 -0.41 19.02 -9.28
CA ARG A 42 0.63 19.63 -10.12
C ARG A 42 0.99 21.04 -9.67
N MET A 43 -0.01 21.85 -9.30
CA MET A 43 0.25 23.17 -8.72
C MET A 43 0.96 23.08 -7.37
N VAL A 44 0.57 22.14 -6.50
CA VAL A 44 1.24 21.92 -5.21
C VAL A 44 2.68 21.47 -5.40
N ALA A 45 2.94 20.53 -6.33
CA ALA A 45 4.28 20.07 -6.65
C ALA A 45 5.16 21.25 -7.17
N MET A 46 4.63 22.07 -8.06
CA MET A 46 5.33 23.28 -8.54
C MET A 46 5.62 24.25 -7.40
N ALA A 47 4.65 24.48 -6.51
CA ALA A 47 4.84 25.37 -5.37
C ALA A 47 5.89 24.84 -4.39
N SER A 48 5.90 23.53 -4.09
CA SER A 48 6.89 22.90 -3.21
C SER A 48 8.33 23.02 -3.73
N LYS A 49 8.53 22.95 -5.05
CA LYS A 49 9.85 23.11 -5.70
C LYS A 49 10.31 24.57 -5.73
N LYS A 50 9.37 25.51 -5.85
CA LYS A 50 9.70 26.95 -6.00
C LYS A 50 9.83 27.71 -4.69
N CYS A 51 9.19 27.27 -3.62
CA CYS A 51 9.07 28.03 -2.37
C CYS A 51 10.43 28.46 -1.76
N THR A 52 11.48 27.68 -1.93
CA THR A 52 12.82 27.98 -1.39
C THR A 52 13.70 28.80 -2.32
N ASN A 53 13.32 28.91 -3.61
CA ASN A 53 14.19 29.48 -4.66
C ASN A 53 13.56 30.68 -5.39
N THR A 54 12.48 31.28 -4.84
CA THR A 54 11.77 32.39 -5.46
C THR A 54 11.70 33.61 -4.53
N THR A 55 11.51 34.79 -5.10
CA THR A 55 11.29 36.02 -4.34
C THR A 55 9.86 36.09 -3.86
N TYR A 56 9.65 36.38 -2.58
CA TYR A 56 8.35 36.61 -1.98
C TYR A 56 7.91 38.05 -2.20
N VAL A 57 6.74 38.20 -2.77
CA VAL A 57 6.15 39.50 -3.14
C VAL A 57 4.79 39.70 -2.47
N ASN A 58 4.30 40.94 -2.47
CA ASN A 58 2.93 41.21 -2.00
C ASN A 58 1.91 40.54 -2.91
N PRO A 59 0.76 40.10 -2.36
CA PRO A 59 -0.28 39.49 -3.16
C PRO A 59 -0.85 40.50 -4.19
N PRO A 60 -1.20 40.03 -5.39
CA PRO A 60 -1.94 40.85 -6.36
C PRO A 60 -3.27 41.31 -5.78
N SER A 61 -3.65 42.59 -6.07
CA SER A 61 -4.92 43.18 -5.61
C SER A 61 -6.15 42.39 -6.07
N SER A 62 -6.09 41.74 -7.24
CA SER A 62 -7.15 40.90 -7.78
C SER A 62 -7.50 39.66 -6.94
N LEU A 63 -6.63 39.31 -5.97
CA LEU A 63 -6.87 38.21 -5.03
C LEU A 63 -7.47 38.65 -3.70
N GLY A 64 -7.62 39.96 -3.45
CA GLY A 64 -8.25 40.47 -2.22
C GLY A 64 -7.59 40.03 -0.92
N LEU A 65 -6.33 39.55 -0.98
CA LEU A 65 -5.58 39.11 0.18
C LEU A 65 -4.96 40.29 0.93
N PRO A 66 -4.79 40.21 2.26
CA PRO A 66 -4.08 41.23 3.01
C PRO A 66 -2.65 41.44 2.48
N LEU A 67 -2.15 42.67 2.42
CA LEU A 67 -0.83 42.99 1.87
C LEU A 67 0.33 42.28 2.59
N PHE A 68 0.15 41.95 3.88
CA PHE A 68 1.15 41.18 4.64
C PHE A 68 1.20 39.70 4.24
N SER A 69 0.25 39.21 3.44
CA SER A 69 0.20 37.81 2.96
C SER A 69 1.21 37.61 1.83
N LYS A 70 2.50 37.92 2.07
CA LYS A 70 3.55 37.72 1.08
C LYS A 70 3.62 36.27 0.62
N GLY A 71 3.96 36.09 -0.65
CA GLY A 71 4.07 34.80 -1.30
C GLY A 71 4.71 34.93 -2.67
N PHE A 72 4.43 33.99 -3.57
CA PHE A 72 5.02 34.00 -4.92
C PHE A 72 4.03 33.54 -5.98
N ARG A 73 4.24 34.02 -7.21
CA ARG A 73 3.45 33.62 -8.37
C ARG A 73 3.84 32.25 -8.86
N LEU A 74 2.85 31.46 -9.28
CA LEU A 74 3.03 30.18 -9.95
C LEU A 74 2.82 30.36 -11.46
N PRO A 75 3.81 30.01 -12.31
CA PRO A 75 3.66 30.08 -13.76
C PRO A 75 2.88 28.85 -14.28
N VAL A 76 1.58 28.82 -14.01
CA VAL A 76 0.71 27.67 -14.30
C VAL A 76 0.47 27.49 -15.80
N GLU A 77 0.77 28.48 -16.62
CA GLU A 77 0.77 28.41 -18.07
C GLU A 77 1.67 27.28 -18.58
N ARG A 78 2.79 27.05 -17.90
CA ARG A 78 3.74 25.94 -18.19
C ARG A 78 3.13 24.56 -17.96
N LEU A 79 2.09 24.45 -17.13
CA LEU A 79 1.34 23.23 -16.90
C LEU A 79 0.13 23.07 -17.84
N LYS A 80 -0.07 24.00 -18.80
CA LYS A 80 -1.27 24.08 -19.65
C LYS A 80 -2.57 24.22 -18.88
N ILE A 81 -2.53 24.82 -17.70
CA ILE A 81 -3.72 25.04 -16.89
C ILE A 81 -4.40 26.31 -17.39
N ASP A 82 -5.61 26.16 -17.93
CA ASP A 82 -6.43 27.30 -18.33
C ASP A 82 -7.14 27.89 -17.11
N LEU A 83 -6.65 29.04 -16.65
CA LEU A 83 -7.18 29.72 -15.49
C LEU A 83 -8.62 30.24 -15.67
N ARG A 84 -9.08 30.46 -16.91
CA ARG A 84 -10.45 30.95 -17.17
C ARG A 84 -11.53 29.98 -16.67
N GLY A 85 -11.22 28.69 -16.65
CA GLY A 85 -12.12 27.63 -16.17
C GLY A 85 -11.79 27.07 -14.78
N VAL A 86 -10.89 27.70 -14.02
CA VAL A 86 -10.39 27.13 -12.75
C VAL A 86 -11.37 27.28 -11.59
N VAL A 87 -12.17 28.36 -11.58
CA VAL A 87 -13.08 28.64 -10.47
C VAL A 87 -14.40 27.88 -10.64
N TYR A 88 -14.89 27.31 -9.55
CA TYR A 88 -16.13 26.55 -9.50
C TYR A 88 -17.33 27.33 -10.07
N TYR A 89 -18.10 26.70 -10.95
CA TYR A 89 -19.19 27.29 -11.70
C TYR A 89 -18.83 28.58 -12.46
N TYR A 90 -17.56 28.78 -12.80
CA TYR A 90 -17.09 29.97 -13.50
C TYR A 90 -17.46 31.30 -12.81
N LYS A 91 -17.64 31.25 -11.48
CA LYS A 91 -17.95 32.46 -10.69
C LYS A 91 -16.74 33.39 -10.61
N ASN A 92 -17.01 34.65 -10.27
CA ASN A 92 -15.95 35.64 -10.02
C ASN A 92 -15.51 35.55 -8.54
N GLU A 93 -14.96 34.40 -8.16
CA GLU A 93 -14.51 34.07 -6.81
C GLU A 93 -13.05 33.60 -6.86
N ILE A 94 -12.45 33.32 -5.71
CA ILE A 94 -11.10 32.83 -5.61
C ILE A 94 -11.17 31.34 -5.25
N ALA A 95 -10.55 30.50 -6.07
CA ALA A 95 -10.32 29.11 -5.76
C ALA A 95 -9.13 28.98 -4.83
N LYS A 96 -9.17 28.00 -3.92
CA LYS A 96 -8.11 27.78 -2.96
C LYS A 96 -7.72 26.29 -2.90
N ILE A 97 -6.42 26.02 -2.97
CA ILE A 97 -5.82 24.71 -2.80
C ILE A 97 -4.93 24.77 -1.56
N SER A 98 -5.22 23.93 -0.56
CA SER A 98 -4.42 23.86 0.67
C SER A 98 -3.77 22.50 0.80
N ALA A 99 -2.44 22.44 0.83
CA ALA A 99 -1.65 21.22 1.02
C ALA A 99 -0.96 21.26 2.38
N TYR A 100 -1.19 20.23 3.20
CA TYR A 100 -0.69 20.12 4.56
C TYR A 100 0.40 19.05 4.63
N PHE A 101 1.49 19.34 5.30
CA PHE A 101 2.65 18.48 5.42
C PHE A 101 2.78 17.87 6.83
N ASP A 102 3.62 16.85 6.97
CA ASP A 102 3.86 16.13 8.23
C ASP A 102 4.52 17.00 9.30
N ASN A 103 5.31 18.01 8.91
CA ASN A 103 5.88 19.04 9.80
C ASN A 103 4.85 20.13 10.19
N LYS A 104 3.55 19.87 9.99
CA LYS A 104 2.42 20.77 10.25
C LYS A 104 2.43 22.09 9.45
N SER A 105 3.40 22.31 8.58
CA SER A 105 3.36 23.42 7.64
C SER A 105 2.32 23.22 6.55
N LYS A 106 1.91 24.28 5.88
CA LYS A 106 1.00 24.23 4.75
C LYS A 106 1.38 25.19 3.63
N ILE A 107 1.13 24.75 2.40
CA ILE A 107 1.15 25.59 1.20
C ILE A 107 -0.31 25.90 0.85
N VAL A 108 -0.64 27.17 0.68
CA VAL A 108 -1.96 27.62 0.24
C VAL A 108 -1.82 28.34 -1.08
N ILE A 109 -2.51 27.85 -2.10
CA ILE A 109 -2.50 28.42 -3.45
C ILE A 109 -3.86 29.05 -3.70
N TYR A 110 -3.85 30.34 -3.98
CA TYR A 110 -5.02 31.13 -4.36
C TYR A 110 -5.03 31.31 -5.87
N VAL A 111 -6.15 31.00 -6.49
CA VAL A 111 -6.27 31.01 -7.95
C VAL A 111 -7.52 31.78 -8.36
N ASN A 112 -7.36 32.71 -9.28
CA ASN A 112 -8.47 33.34 -9.99
C ASN A 112 -8.30 33.13 -11.50
N ARG A 113 -9.07 33.85 -12.33
CA ARG A 113 -9.02 33.71 -13.80
C ARG A 113 -7.73 34.20 -14.46
N GLU A 114 -6.87 34.89 -13.73
CA GLU A 114 -5.69 35.57 -14.27
C GLU A 114 -4.38 35.07 -13.65
N ILE A 115 -4.43 34.62 -12.40
CA ILE A 115 -3.22 34.37 -11.64
C ILE A 115 -3.39 33.23 -10.64
N ALA A 116 -2.27 32.51 -10.42
CA ALA A 116 -2.10 31.60 -9.30
C ALA A 116 -0.99 32.13 -8.38
N PHE A 117 -1.27 32.22 -7.08
CA PHE A 117 -0.39 32.78 -6.07
C PHE A 117 -0.30 31.87 -4.86
N ALA A 118 0.89 31.51 -4.44
CA ALA A 118 1.15 30.60 -3.33
C ALA A 118 1.68 31.34 -2.11
N THR A 119 1.19 30.97 -0.94
CA THR A 119 1.67 31.39 0.37
C THR A 119 2.10 30.17 1.19
N LEU A 120 3.07 30.34 2.07
CA LEU A 120 3.50 29.33 3.03
C LEU A 120 3.10 29.72 4.44
N ILE A 121 2.74 28.74 5.24
CA ILE A 121 2.33 28.92 6.63
C ILE A 121 3.04 27.84 7.46
N ASN A 122 3.64 28.22 8.59
CA ASN A 122 4.32 27.31 9.49
C ASN A 122 3.34 26.57 10.45
N GLU A 123 3.87 25.75 11.33
CA GLU A 123 3.10 24.99 12.32
C GLU A 123 2.31 25.86 13.33
N ASN A 124 2.72 27.12 13.52
CA ASN A 124 2.09 28.09 14.41
C ASN A 124 1.10 29.02 13.69
N ASP A 125 0.63 28.62 12.50
CA ASP A 125 -0.24 29.41 11.63
C ASP A 125 0.32 30.81 11.21
N GLN A 126 1.65 30.97 11.24
CA GLN A 126 2.31 32.21 10.83
C GLN A 126 2.71 32.15 9.37
N LEU A 127 2.47 33.24 8.65
CA LEU A 127 2.88 33.40 7.26
C LEU A 127 4.41 33.50 7.12
N ILE A 128 4.94 32.73 6.19
CA ILE A 128 6.35 32.81 5.77
C ILE A 128 6.45 33.86 4.68
N THR A 129 7.34 34.84 4.88
CA THR A 129 7.44 36.03 4.02
C THR A 129 8.74 36.12 3.24
N SER A 130 9.63 35.13 3.35
CA SER A 130 10.90 35.09 2.64
C SER A 130 11.29 33.67 2.25
N ASN A 131 12.13 33.55 1.22
CA ASN A 131 12.69 32.26 0.80
C ASN A 131 13.66 31.68 1.84
N GLN A 132 14.34 32.51 2.64
CA GLN A 132 15.19 32.04 3.72
C GLN A 132 14.38 31.33 4.81
N ALA A 133 13.29 31.94 5.28
CA ALA A 133 12.39 31.31 6.23
C ALA A 133 11.70 30.06 5.64
N ALA A 134 11.45 30.04 4.33
CA ALA A 134 10.90 28.85 3.65
C ALA A 134 11.88 27.66 3.64
N LYS A 135 13.19 27.91 3.55
CA LYS A 135 14.22 26.85 3.66
C LYS A 135 14.25 26.22 5.05
N GLU A 136 13.98 26.99 6.09
CA GLU A 136 13.94 26.53 7.48
C GLU A 136 12.75 25.57 7.76
N LEU A 137 11.66 25.70 7.00
CA LEU A 137 10.52 24.77 7.09
C LEU A 137 10.83 23.36 6.58
N ASP A 138 11.89 23.20 5.78
CA ASP A 138 12.33 21.93 5.19
C ASP A 138 11.22 21.16 4.48
N ILE A 139 10.34 21.87 3.76
CA ILE A 139 9.33 21.23 2.91
C ILE A 139 10.07 20.53 1.76
N LYS A 140 10.03 19.20 1.74
CA LYS A 140 10.66 18.43 0.67
C LYS A 140 9.87 18.60 -0.65
N PRO A 141 10.58 18.71 -1.78
CA PRO A 141 9.94 18.82 -3.09
C PRO A 141 9.03 17.62 -3.36
N ILE A 142 7.90 17.88 -3.99
CA ILE A 142 7.04 16.84 -4.54
C ILE A 142 7.37 16.68 -6.02
N SER A 143 7.67 15.47 -6.46
CA SER A 143 7.83 15.15 -7.87
C SER A 143 6.56 14.56 -8.45
N ILE A 144 6.13 15.10 -9.59
CA ILE A 144 4.97 14.59 -10.32
C ILE A 144 5.37 14.23 -11.74
N LEU A 145 4.95 13.04 -12.20
CA LEU A 145 5.24 12.57 -13.55
C LEU A 145 4.66 13.56 -14.57
N PRO A 146 5.50 14.09 -15.48
CA PRO A 146 5.01 14.89 -16.58
C PRO A 146 4.16 14.03 -17.53
N GLN A 147 3.45 14.66 -18.43
CA GLN A 147 2.74 13.93 -19.47
C GLN A 147 3.75 13.18 -20.35
N ILE A 148 3.75 11.85 -20.27
CA ILE A 148 4.56 11.00 -21.12
C ILE A 148 3.92 10.86 -22.51
N GLY A 149 4.74 10.62 -23.53
CA GLY A 149 4.26 10.51 -24.91
C GLY A 149 5.35 9.94 -25.82
N LEU A 150 5.05 9.78 -27.09
CA LEU A 150 6.03 9.30 -28.08
C LEU A 150 7.20 10.28 -28.17
N ILE A 151 8.41 9.73 -28.10
CA ILE A 151 9.65 10.47 -28.25
C ILE A 151 9.84 10.81 -29.72
N LYS A 152 10.18 12.08 -30.01
CA LYS A 152 10.47 12.50 -31.39
C LYS A 152 11.68 11.77 -31.95
N GLU A 153 11.62 11.42 -33.23
CA GLU A 153 12.73 10.80 -33.95
C GLU A 153 13.97 11.69 -33.99
N ASN A 154 13.77 13.02 -34.16
CA ASN A 154 14.87 13.99 -34.24
C ASN A 154 14.70 15.07 -33.16
N GLU A 155 15.72 15.29 -32.36
CA GLU A 155 15.74 16.29 -31.28
C GLU A 155 17.01 17.14 -31.36
N LYS A 156 16.84 18.44 -31.68
CA LYS A 156 17.95 19.39 -31.70
C LYS A 156 18.31 19.83 -30.29
N ARG A 157 19.57 20.22 -30.09
CA ARG A 157 20.03 20.78 -28.83
C ARG A 157 19.30 22.08 -28.52
N LEU A 158 18.77 22.18 -27.30
CA LEU A 158 18.11 23.36 -26.75
C LEU A 158 18.97 24.04 -25.70
N SER A 159 18.62 25.28 -25.35
CA SER A 159 19.25 25.97 -24.24
C SER A 159 18.88 25.33 -22.91
N GLU A 160 19.76 25.39 -21.92
CA GLU A 160 19.50 24.86 -20.58
C GLU A 160 18.30 25.53 -19.91
N ILE A 161 18.08 26.83 -20.19
CA ILE A 161 16.92 27.57 -19.69
C ILE A 161 15.64 26.95 -20.22
N THR A 162 15.56 26.69 -21.53
CA THR A 162 14.39 26.05 -22.16
C THR A 162 14.15 24.66 -21.58
N ILE A 163 15.21 23.85 -21.42
CA ILE A 163 15.08 22.49 -20.88
C ILE A 163 14.57 22.52 -19.46
N ASN A 164 15.13 23.37 -18.60
CA ASN A 164 14.72 23.50 -17.20
C ASN A 164 13.29 24.06 -17.06
N ASP A 165 12.86 24.91 -17.97
CA ASP A 165 11.52 25.47 -18.01
C ASP A 165 10.47 24.45 -18.46
N ASP A 166 10.83 23.55 -19.37
CA ASP A 166 9.95 22.54 -19.95
C ASP A 166 9.93 21.23 -19.17
N MET A 167 10.96 20.99 -18.36
CA MET A 167 11.05 19.84 -17.47
C MET A 167 9.86 19.84 -16.50
N ASP A 168 9.22 18.69 -16.31
CA ASP A 168 7.98 18.53 -15.51
C ASP A 168 6.71 19.13 -16.14
N THR A 169 6.78 19.57 -17.40
CA THR A 169 5.64 20.03 -18.17
C THR A 169 5.21 18.99 -19.20
N TYR A 170 4.18 19.30 -19.97
CA TYR A 170 3.74 18.47 -21.11
C TYR A 170 4.76 18.41 -22.25
N LEU A 171 5.80 19.23 -22.22
CA LEU A 171 6.88 19.26 -23.22
C LEU A 171 8.02 18.30 -22.90
N SER A 172 8.08 17.76 -21.68
CA SER A 172 9.18 16.90 -21.22
C SER A 172 9.45 15.72 -22.19
N SER A 173 8.40 15.04 -22.68
CA SER A 173 8.57 13.95 -23.65
C SER A 173 9.21 14.40 -24.98
N ARG A 174 9.06 15.68 -25.35
CA ARG A 174 9.63 16.26 -26.58
C ARG A 174 11.10 16.64 -26.42
N HIS A 175 11.57 16.79 -25.18
CA HIS A 175 12.91 17.23 -24.84
C HIS A 175 13.69 16.15 -24.05
N PHE A 176 13.30 14.89 -24.22
CA PHE A 176 13.79 13.75 -23.45
C PHE A 176 15.32 13.58 -23.51
N ARG A 177 15.91 13.65 -24.73
CA ARG A 177 17.38 13.55 -24.91
C ARG A 177 18.10 14.80 -24.37
N ASN A 178 17.49 15.97 -24.54
CA ASN A 178 18.01 17.22 -23.98
C ASN A 178 18.05 17.19 -22.46
N GLU A 179 17.00 16.71 -21.80
CA GLU A 179 16.97 16.54 -20.35
C GLU A 179 18.11 15.63 -19.87
N MET A 180 18.35 14.51 -20.57
CA MET A 180 19.44 13.59 -20.23
C MET A 180 20.83 14.22 -20.42
N LEU A 181 21.04 14.98 -21.49
CA LEU A 181 22.29 15.67 -21.72
C LEU A 181 22.59 16.74 -20.68
N SER A 182 21.56 17.46 -20.23
CA SER A 182 21.70 18.51 -19.20
C SER A 182 21.85 17.94 -17.81
N ASN A 183 21.38 16.73 -17.55
CA ASN A 183 21.35 16.08 -16.24
C ASN A 183 22.14 14.76 -16.25
N ARG A 184 23.35 14.77 -16.82
CA ARG A 184 24.20 13.58 -16.98
C ARG A 184 24.55 12.84 -15.69
N ASN A 185 24.48 13.52 -14.56
CA ASN A 185 24.70 12.93 -13.23
C ASN A 185 23.71 11.80 -12.90
N PHE A 186 22.51 11.78 -13.50
CA PHE A 186 21.54 10.70 -13.34
C PHE A 186 21.64 9.60 -14.41
N PHE A 187 22.47 9.77 -15.44
CA PHE A 187 22.47 8.90 -16.62
C PHE A 187 22.94 7.47 -16.30
N GLU A 188 23.98 7.30 -15.49
CA GLU A 188 24.48 5.97 -15.15
C GLU A 188 23.46 5.18 -14.33
N GLU A 189 22.74 5.85 -13.45
CA GLU A 189 21.67 5.20 -12.71
C GLU A 189 20.47 4.87 -13.59
N PHE A 190 20.10 5.78 -14.48
CA PHE A 190 19.09 5.52 -15.50
C PHE A 190 19.46 4.28 -16.34
N ARG A 191 20.71 4.17 -16.78
CA ARG A 191 21.21 2.98 -17.50
C ARG A 191 21.01 1.73 -16.68
N ARG A 192 21.52 1.72 -15.46
CA ARG A 192 21.43 0.58 -14.54
C ARG A 192 19.99 0.13 -14.31
N LEU A 193 19.11 1.05 -13.89
CA LEU A 193 17.71 0.72 -13.62
C LEU A 193 16.97 0.27 -14.88
N SER A 194 17.24 0.87 -16.03
CA SER A 194 16.61 0.47 -17.30
C SER A 194 16.99 -0.96 -17.69
N GLU A 195 18.27 -1.32 -17.57
CA GLU A 195 18.79 -2.64 -17.92
C GLU A 195 18.38 -3.71 -16.90
N GLU A 196 18.31 -3.40 -15.60
CA GLU A 196 17.84 -4.31 -14.54
C GLU A 196 16.32 -4.60 -14.66
N THR A 197 15.54 -3.63 -15.07
CA THR A 197 14.07 -3.74 -15.08
C THR A 197 13.50 -4.26 -16.40
N TRP A 198 14.24 -4.17 -17.49
CA TRP A 198 13.84 -4.66 -18.81
C TRP A 198 14.85 -5.69 -19.33
N PRO A 199 14.56 -7.00 -19.26
CA PRO A 199 15.49 -8.03 -19.70
C PRO A 199 15.84 -7.91 -21.18
N GLY A 200 17.14 -7.87 -21.49
CA GLY A 200 17.65 -7.76 -22.85
C GLY A 200 17.85 -6.33 -23.37
N LEU A 201 17.42 -5.32 -22.58
CA LEU A 201 17.68 -3.92 -22.90
C LEU A 201 19.10 -3.52 -22.51
N ARG A 202 19.75 -2.73 -23.37
CA ARG A 202 21.03 -2.07 -23.10
C ARG A 202 21.01 -0.64 -23.58
N ILE A 203 21.39 0.30 -22.74
CA ILE A 203 21.60 1.70 -23.12
C ILE A 203 23.04 1.84 -23.63
N ARG A 204 23.19 2.03 -24.94
CA ARG A 204 24.52 2.05 -25.60
C ARG A 204 25.22 3.38 -25.43
N SER A 205 24.63 4.44 -25.97
CA SER A 205 25.25 5.78 -25.92
C SER A 205 24.21 6.90 -25.98
N LEU A 206 24.56 8.02 -25.37
CA LEU A 206 23.87 9.31 -25.53
C LEU A 206 24.88 10.30 -26.12
N GLU A 207 24.73 10.62 -27.41
CA GLU A 207 25.70 11.37 -28.18
C GLU A 207 25.11 12.66 -28.74
N TYR A 208 25.93 13.70 -28.68
CA TYR A 208 25.70 14.94 -29.39
C TYR A 208 27.03 15.47 -29.90
N ASN A 209 27.21 15.48 -31.23
CA ASN A 209 28.38 16.05 -31.88
C ASN A 209 27.91 16.89 -33.05
N ILE A 210 27.96 18.21 -32.92
CA ILE A 210 27.50 19.17 -33.91
C ILE A 210 28.23 19.04 -35.25
N ALA A 211 29.46 18.53 -35.26
CA ALA A 211 30.23 18.32 -36.47
C ALA A 211 29.71 17.13 -37.31
N LEU A 212 29.00 16.18 -36.68
CA LEU A 212 28.45 14.99 -37.32
C LEU A 212 26.93 15.11 -37.55
N SER A 213 26.20 15.70 -36.59
CA SER A 213 24.75 15.84 -36.67
C SER A 213 24.26 16.97 -35.76
N GLU A 214 23.26 17.72 -36.20
CA GLU A 214 22.58 18.71 -35.38
C GLU A 214 21.59 18.07 -34.37
N PHE A 215 21.39 16.74 -34.44
CA PHE A 215 20.47 16.01 -33.59
C PHE A 215 21.17 15.23 -32.48
N ILE A 216 20.51 15.12 -31.36
CA ILE A 216 20.96 14.29 -30.24
C ILE A 216 20.50 12.85 -30.52
N CYS A 217 21.41 11.89 -30.36
CA CYS A 217 21.14 10.49 -30.55
C CYS A 217 21.21 9.73 -29.22
N LEU A 218 20.17 8.96 -28.89
CA LEU A 218 20.17 7.98 -27.80
C LEU A 218 20.04 6.59 -28.39
N LEU A 219 21.18 5.88 -28.46
CA LEU A 219 21.25 4.53 -29.03
C LEU A 219 20.91 3.49 -27.95
N ILE A 220 19.94 2.65 -28.24
CA ILE A 220 19.45 1.59 -27.37
C ILE A 220 19.52 0.27 -28.11
N GLU A 221 19.79 -0.82 -27.42
CA GLU A 221 19.72 -2.18 -27.94
C GLU A 221 18.67 -2.96 -27.14
N ASP A 222 17.70 -3.54 -27.81
CA ASP A 222 16.72 -4.46 -27.25
C ASP A 222 16.84 -5.81 -27.97
N ALA A 223 17.02 -6.90 -27.21
CA ALA A 223 17.19 -8.26 -27.71
C ALA A 223 18.22 -8.36 -28.86
N LYS A 224 19.37 -7.64 -28.75
CA LYS A 224 20.46 -7.52 -29.72
C LYS A 224 20.15 -6.68 -30.98
N PHE A 225 19.01 -5.99 -30.98
CA PHE A 225 18.66 -5.07 -32.07
C PHE A 225 18.95 -3.61 -31.64
N PRO A 226 19.99 -2.95 -32.16
CA PRO A 226 20.30 -1.58 -31.84
C PRO A 226 19.49 -0.62 -32.71
N ALA A 227 18.85 0.37 -32.08
CA ALA A 227 18.17 1.45 -32.77
C ALA A 227 18.18 2.75 -31.93
N GLU A 228 17.90 3.85 -32.59
CA GLU A 228 17.63 5.11 -31.94
C GLU A 228 16.28 5.05 -31.19
N ILE A 229 16.18 5.65 -30.00
CA ILE A 229 15.01 5.53 -29.11
C ILE A 229 13.69 5.91 -29.79
N GLY A 230 13.67 6.93 -30.66
CA GLY A 230 12.47 7.33 -31.41
C GLY A 230 11.93 6.27 -32.36
N LEU A 231 12.79 5.30 -32.76
CA LEU A 231 12.43 4.18 -33.62
C LEU A 231 12.02 2.92 -32.85
N MET A 232 12.15 2.93 -31.53
CA MET A 232 11.73 1.82 -30.67
C MET A 232 10.21 1.79 -30.47
N GLY A 233 9.70 0.64 -30.07
CA GLY A 233 8.28 0.49 -29.73
C GLY A 233 7.82 1.44 -28.62
N SER A 234 6.56 1.86 -28.67
CA SER A 234 5.97 2.82 -27.71
C SER A 234 6.14 2.38 -26.25
N GLY A 235 6.01 1.10 -25.95
CA GLY A 235 6.19 0.57 -24.58
C GLY A 235 7.58 0.84 -24.01
N ILE A 236 8.65 0.64 -24.78
CA ILE A 236 10.03 0.95 -24.36
C ILE A 236 10.19 2.46 -24.16
N GLN A 237 9.67 3.27 -25.09
CA GLN A 237 9.75 4.73 -24.97
C GLN A 237 9.08 5.25 -23.70
N MET A 238 7.89 4.74 -23.35
CA MET A 238 7.17 5.12 -22.13
C MET A 238 7.92 4.65 -20.88
N TRP A 239 8.39 3.39 -20.90
CA TRP A 239 9.17 2.81 -19.81
C TRP A 239 10.40 3.66 -19.48
N LEU A 240 11.19 3.99 -20.47
CA LEU A 240 12.41 4.77 -20.29
C LEU A 240 12.13 6.21 -19.80
N GLN A 241 11.03 6.84 -20.23
CA GLN A 241 10.62 8.14 -19.69
C GLN A 241 10.28 8.06 -18.20
N ILE A 242 9.59 7.00 -17.76
CA ILE A 242 9.26 6.81 -16.34
C ILE A 242 10.53 6.52 -15.54
N ILE A 243 11.42 5.64 -16.01
CA ILE A 243 12.68 5.36 -15.32
C ILE A 243 13.52 6.64 -15.21
N TRP A 244 13.61 7.44 -16.27
CA TRP A 244 14.29 8.73 -16.23
C TRP A 244 13.69 9.68 -15.18
N PHE A 245 12.36 9.79 -15.17
CA PHE A 245 11.67 10.59 -14.17
C PHE A 245 11.95 10.09 -12.73
N ILE A 246 11.94 8.80 -12.50
CA ILE A 246 12.27 8.19 -11.20
C ILE A 246 13.70 8.56 -10.78
N CYS A 247 14.69 8.42 -11.67
CA CYS A 247 16.09 8.72 -11.37
C CYS A 247 16.29 10.21 -10.96
N ARG A 248 15.69 11.13 -11.71
CA ARG A 248 15.83 12.57 -11.40
C ARG A 248 14.98 13.04 -10.21
N SER A 249 14.05 12.21 -9.74
CA SER A 249 13.16 12.50 -8.61
C SER A 249 13.70 12.03 -7.25
N LYS A 250 14.88 11.44 -7.17
CA LYS A 250 15.45 10.86 -5.93
C LYS A 250 15.60 11.83 -4.76
N GLY A 251 15.68 13.14 -5.02
CA GLY A 251 15.67 14.15 -3.95
C GLY A 251 14.31 14.42 -3.30
N SER A 252 13.24 13.82 -3.84
CA SER A 252 11.88 13.99 -3.33
C SER A 252 11.48 12.83 -2.41
N GLU A 253 10.75 13.13 -1.35
CA GLU A 253 10.15 12.09 -0.50
C GLU A 253 8.81 11.59 -1.05
N THR A 254 8.08 12.46 -1.77
CA THR A 254 6.77 12.19 -2.37
C THR A 254 6.88 12.16 -3.88
N ILE A 255 6.44 11.06 -4.49
CA ILE A 255 6.30 10.93 -5.95
C ILE A 255 4.83 10.76 -6.32
N ILE A 256 4.42 11.42 -7.41
CA ILE A 256 3.06 11.33 -7.96
C ILE A 256 3.16 10.82 -9.40
N LEU A 257 2.46 9.75 -9.70
CA LEU A 257 2.32 9.19 -11.04
C LEU A 257 0.89 9.39 -11.55
N ASP A 258 0.75 10.05 -12.68
CA ASP A 258 -0.53 10.31 -13.32
C ASP A 258 -0.65 9.43 -14.58
N GLU A 259 -1.53 8.44 -14.52
CA GLU A 259 -1.78 7.44 -15.57
C GLU A 259 -0.49 6.81 -16.12
N PRO A 260 0.38 6.22 -15.25
CA PRO A 260 1.64 5.65 -15.70
C PRO A 260 1.47 4.38 -16.54
N ASP A 261 0.26 3.85 -16.60
CA ASP A 261 -0.13 2.60 -17.26
C ASP A 261 -0.37 2.74 -18.78
N VAL A 262 -0.41 3.98 -19.30
CA VAL A 262 -0.70 4.24 -20.72
C VAL A 262 0.35 3.57 -21.63
N TYR A 263 -0.11 2.78 -22.61
CA TYR A 263 0.71 1.98 -23.55
C TYR A 263 1.60 0.91 -22.91
N MET A 264 1.35 0.51 -21.67
CA MET A 264 2.16 -0.48 -20.97
C MET A 264 1.47 -1.83 -20.81
N HIS A 265 2.27 -2.89 -21.02
CA HIS A 265 1.82 -4.24 -20.71
C HIS A 265 1.59 -4.39 -19.18
N PRO A 266 0.59 -5.18 -18.73
CA PRO A 266 0.28 -5.42 -17.33
C PRO A 266 1.50 -5.68 -16.44
N ASP A 267 2.42 -6.54 -16.87
CA ASP A 267 3.64 -6.86 -16.11
C ASP A 267 4.53 -5.65 -15.82
N LEU A 268 4.58 -4.68 -16.73
CA LEU A 268 5.35 -3.45 -16.55
C LEU A 268 4.67 -2.52 -15.57
N GLN A 269 3.35 -2.50 -15.53
CA GLN A 269 2.57 -1.70 -14.59
C GLN A 269 2.83 -2.15 -13.14
N ILE A 270 2.89 -3.47 -12.91
CA ILE A 270 3.24 -4.04 -11.60
C ILE A 270 4.70 -3.73 -11.24
N LYS A 271 5.63 -3.82 -12.21
CA LYS A 271 7.04 -3.47 -12.00
C LYS A 271 7.21 -2.00 -11.58
N ILE A 272 6.49 -1.06 -12.22
CA ILE A 272 6.52 0.35 -11.82
C ILE A 272 6.03 0.51 -10.39
N LEU A 273 4.87 -0.08 -10.06
CA LEU A 273 4.30 -0.02 -8.72
C LEU A 273 5.33 -0.46 -7.66
N ASN A 274 5.97 -1.61 -7.87
CA ASN A 274 6.98 -2.14 -6.96
C ASN A 274 8.22 -1.25 -6.89
N LEU A 275 8.70 -0.77 -8.04
CA LEU A 275 9.89 0.08 -8.11
C LEU A 275 9.70 1.41 -7.36
N VAL A 276 8.61 2.12 -7.61
CA VAL A 276 8.39 3.42 -6.95
C VAL A 276 8.14 3.25 -5.44
N ASN A 277 7.43 2.22 -5.05
CA ASN A 277 7.22 1.92 -3.64
C ASN A 277 8.53 1.55 -2.92
N SER A 278 9.51 0.95 -3.59
CA SER A 278 10.82 0.62 -3.00
C SER A 278 11.75 1.83 -2.85
N LEU A 279 11.56 2.87 -3.66
CA LEU A 279 12.48 4.00 -3.76
C LEU A 279 12.00 5.26 -3.02
N PHE A 280 10.68 5.42 -2.83
CA PHE A 280 10.10 6.64 -2.26
C PHE A 280 9.33 6.36 -0.98
N LYS A 281 9.38 7.30 -0.04
CA LYS A 281 8.66 7.21 1.24
C LYS A 281 7.14 7.38 1.07
N GLN A 282 6.73 8.15 0.05
CA GLN A 282 5.32 8.37 -0.25
C GLN A 282 5.07 8.30 -1.74
N VAL A 283 4.11 7.46 -2.13
CA VAL A 283 3.73 7.22 -3.53
C VAL A 283 2.24 7.49 -3.72
N ILE A 284 1.93 8.35 -4.68
CA ILE A 284 0.54 8.65 -5.09
C ILE A 284 0.41 8.28 -6.56
N ILE A 285 -0.52 7.39 -6.90
CA ILE A 285 -0.76 6.95 -8.28
C ILE A 285 -2.21 7.24 -8.63
N ALA A 286 -2.44 7.99 -9.70
CA ALA A 286 -3.75 8.13 -10.29
C ALA A 286 -3.84 7.21 -11.52
N THR A 287 -4.78 6.29 -11.55
CA THR A 287 -4.87 5.29 -12.62
C THR A 287 -6.30 4.78 -12.83
N HIS A 288 -6.54 4.23 -14.00
CA HIS A 288 -7.68 3.37 -14.34
C HIS A 288 -7.28 1.90 -14.52
N SER A 289 -6.00 1.58 -14.35
CA SER A 289 -5.49 0.21 -14.52
C SER A 289 -6.00 -0.73 -13.44
N ILE A 290 -6.64 -1.79 -13.88
CA ILE A 290 -7.13 -2.86 -13.01
C ILE A 290 -5.94 -3.61 -12.40
N GLU A 291 -4.87 -3.77 -13.15
CA GLU A 291 -3.63 -4.43 -12.71
C GLU A 291 -3.01 -3.69 -11.51
N ILE A 292 -2.92 -2.37 -11.58
CA ILE A 292 -2.42 -1.57 -10.44
C ILE A 292 -3.41 -1.66 -9.27
N ILE A 293 -4.72 -1.47 -9.52
CA ILE A 293 -5.76 -1.48 -8.50
C ILE A 293 -5.81 -2.84 -7.77
N SER A 294 -5.69 -3.95 -8.50
CA SER A 294 -5.77 -5.30 -7.94
C SER A 294 -4.53 -5.69 -7.11
N ASN A 295 -3.38 -5.08 -7.38
CA ASN A 295 -2.13 -5.36 -6.69
C ASN A 295 -1.83 -4.42 -5.52
N VAL A 296 -2.78 -3.58 -5.14
CA VAL A 296 -2.68 -2.66 -3.99
C VAL A 296 -3.67 -3.05 -2.91
N SER A 297 -3.28 -2.88 -1.65
CA SER A 297 -4.21 -3.07 -0.53
C SER A 297 -5.42 -2.15 -0.67
N PRO A 298 -6.65 -2.64 -0.46
CA PRO A 298 -7.87 -1.81 -0.48
C PRO A 298 -7.75 -0.55 0.36
N ARG A 299 -7.04 -0.63 1.48
CA ARG A 299 -6.81 0.50 2.40
C ARG A 299 -6.06 1.67 1.75
N ASN A 300 -5.32 1.42 0.68
CA ASN A 300 -4.54 2.43 -0.03
C ASN A 300 -5.27 3.00 -1.25
N ILE A 301 -6.46 2.49 -1.56
CA ILE A 301 -7.27 2.94 -2.70
C ILE A 301 -8.26 3.99 -2.21
N VAL A 302 -8.26 5.16 -2.85
CA VAL A 302 -9.18 6.26 -2.58
C VAL A 302 -10.01 6.57 -3.82
N THR A 303 -11.32 6.69 -3.62
CA THR A 303 -12.24 7.05 -4.70
C THR A 303 -12.42 8.56 -4.75
N ILE A 304 -12.34 9.11 -5.94
CA ILE A 304 -12.67 10.51 -6.20
C ILE A 304 -14.08 10.60 -6.79
N ASP A 305 -14.94 11.37 -6.11
CA ASP A 305 -16.17 11.90 -6.67
C ASP A 305 -16.26 13.41 -6.35
N LYS A 306 -16.53 14.21 -7.40
CA LYS A 306 -16.67 15.68 -7.29
C LYS A 306 -17.79 16.13 -6.36
N LYS A 307 -18.72 15.24 -6.00
CA LYS A 307 -19.81 15.50 -5.07
C LYS A 307 -19.41 15.29 -3.62
N ASP A 308 -18.34 14.55 -3.38
CA ASP A 308 -17.90 14.21 -2.03
C ASP A 308 -17.12 15.35 -1.38
N ARG A 309 -17.58 15.79 -0.20
CA ARG A 309 -16.83 16.73 0.64
C ARG A 309 -15.58 16.10 1.27
N GLN A 310 -15.58 14.80 1.47
CA GLN A 310 -14.44 14.05 1.97
C GLN A 310 -14.28 12.78 1.16
N MET A 311 -13.16 12.66 0.47
CA MET A 311 -12.80 11.47 -0.28
C MET A 311 -12.50 10.31 0.68
N ARG A 312 -12.99 9.11 0.36
CA ARG A 312 -12.96 7.96 1.25
C ARG A 312 -12.05 6.87 0.69
N TYR A 313 -11.28 6.26 1.58
CA TYR A 313 -10.52 5.06 1.25
C TYR A 313 -11.42 3.83 1.26
N ALA A 314 -11.18 2.92 0.33
CA ALA A 314 -11.79 1.60 0.36
C ALA A 314 -11.29 0.83 1.58
N ASN A 315 -12.22 0.27 2.38
CA ASN A 315 -11.85 -0.48 3.57
C ASN A 315 -11.90 -2.00 3.35
N GLN A 316 -12.58 -2.43 2.29
CA GLN A 316 -12.86 -3.83 1.98
C GLN A 316 -12.76 -4.08 0.47
N ILE A 317 -12.55 -5.34 0.08
CA ILE A 317 -12.43 -5.77 -1.32
C ILE A 317 -13.71 -5.50 -2.10
N ASP A 318 -14.88 -5.68 -1.47
CA ASP A 318 -16.18 -5.46 -2.12
C ASP A 318 -16.33 -4.01 -2.61
N VAL A 319 -15.86 -3.04 -1.81
CA VAL A 319 -15.85 -1.63 -2.21
C VAL A 319 -14.94 -1.40 -3.42
N VAL A 320 -13.83 -2.13 -3.50
CA VAL A 320 -12.91 -2.05 -4.67
C VAL A 320 -13.57 -2.70 -5.90
N GLN A 321 -14.34 -3.79 -5.72
CA GLN A 321 -15.09 -4.40 -6.81
C GLN A 321 -16.15 -3.44 -7.36
N ASP A 322 -16.86 -2.73 -6.50
CA ASP A 322 -17.82 -1.70 -6.91
C ASP A 322 -17.14 -0.58 -7.71
N ILE A 323 -15.94 -0.17 -7.29
CA ILE A 323 -15.12 0.81 -8.01
C ILE A 323 -14.75 0.30 -9.41
N ILE A 324 -14.33 -0.96 -9.52
CA ILE A 324 -13.98 -1.58 -10.81
C ILE A 324 -15.19 -1.68 -11.72
N ASN A 325 -16.33 -2.10 -11.20
CA ASN A 325 -17.60 -2.12 -11.93
C ASN A 325 -17.99 -0.72 -12.42
N ASP A 326 -17.79 0.29 -11.57
CA ASP A 326 -18.06 1.69 -11.83
C ASP A 326 -17.14 2.31 -12.91
N ILE A 327 -15.91 1.82 -13.05
CA ILE A 327 -14.99 2.21 -14.12
C ILE A 327 -15.41 1.61 -15.47
N GLY A 328 -16.42 0.73 -15.48
CA GLY A 328 -16.97 0.12 -16.70
C GLY A 328 -16.27 -1.19 -17.09
N SER A 329 -15.63 -1.84 -16.15
CA SER A 329 -14.96 -3.12 -16.36
C SER A 329 -15.85 -4.28 -15.93
N ALA A 330 -15.97 -5.29 -16.80
CA ALA A 330 -16.66 -6.56 -16.50
C ALA A 330 -15.79 -7.54 -15.69
N TYR A 331 -14.59 -7.12 -15.25
CA TYR A 331 -13.67 -8.00 -14.56
C TYR A 331 -14.05 -8.21 -13.09
N ASN A 332 -14.01 -9.45 -12.66
CA ASN A 332 -14.13 -9.80 -11.25
C ASN A 332 -12.75 -9.73 -10.59
N LEU A 333 -12.59 -8.81 -9.64
CA LEU A 333 -11.32 -8.57 -8.92
C LEU A 333 -10.78 -9.85 -8.27
N SER A 334 -11.66 -10.67 -7.70
CA SER A 334 -11.28 -11.94 -7.08
C SER A 334 -10.67 -12.91 -8.09
N LEU A 335 -11.20 -12.97 -9.32
CA LEU A 335 -10.64 -13.79 -10.39
C LEU A 335 -9.31 -13.27 -10.93
N ILE A 336 -9.15 -11.96 -11.05
CA ILE A 336 -7.88 -11.34 -11.47
C ILE A 336 -6.80 -11.60 -10.42
N LYS A 337 -7.11 -11.39 -9.14
CA LYS A 337 -6.19 -11.72 -8.04
C LYS A 337 -5.83 -13.20 -8.02
N LEU A 338 -6.77 -14.09 -8.26
CA LEU A 338 -6.51 -15.52 -8.41
C LEU A 338 -5.54 -15.80 -9.55
N GLY A 339 -5.76 -15.22 -10.72
CA GLY A 339 -4.90 -15.43 -11.89
C GLY A 339 -3.49 -14.87 -11.72
N SER A 340 -3.34 -13.67 -11.16
CA SER A 340 -2.04 -13.01 -10.98
C SER A 340 -1.21 -13.63 -9.85
N ALA A 341 -1.82 -14.00 -8.73
CA ALA A 341 -1.12 -14.54 -7.58
C ALA A 341 -0.64 -15.99 -7.78
N LYS A 342 -1.22 -16.74 -8.71
CA LYS A 342 -1.00 -18.18 -8.93
C LYS A 342 -1.12 -19.02 -7.66
N LYS A 343 -1.72 -18.46 -6.62
CA LYS A 343 -1.96 -19.09 -5.31
C LYS A 343 -3.20 -18.47 -4.64
N CYS A 344 -3.90 -19.27 -3.83
CA CYS A 344 -4.96 -18.79 -2.94
C CYS A 344 -4.88 -19.46 -1.58
N VAL A 345 -5.50 -18.82 -0.58
CA VAL A 345 -5.52 -19.31 0.80
C VAL A 345 -6.95 -19.42 1.30
N PHE A 346 -7.32 -20.58 1.78
CA PHE A 346 -8.55 -20.80 2.53
C PHE A 346 -8.24 -20.65 4.03
N VAL A 347 -9.01 -19.85 4.75
CA VAL A 347 -8.83 -19.58 6.18
C VAL A 347 -10.14 -19.71 6.94
N GLU A 348 -10.09 -19.87 8.24
CA GLU A 348 -11.29 -20.06 9.05
C GLU A 348 -12.04 -18.75 9.37
N GLY A 349 -11.62 -17.63 8.93
CA GLY A 349 -12.29 -16.36 9.21
C GLY A 349 -11.47 -15.16 8.80
N GLU A 350 -11.22 -14.24 9.73
CA GLU A 350 -10.37 -13.06 9.50
C GLU A 350 -8.88 -13.30 9.79
N ASP A 351 -8.43 -14.54 9.82
CA ASP A 351 -7.07 -14.97 10.22
C ASP A 351 -5.98 -14.33 9.37
N VAL A 352 -6.27 -14.03 8.10
CA VAL A 352 -5.33 -13.31 7.23
C VAL A 352 -4.90 -11.98 7.83
N LYS A 353 -5.78 -11.27 8.56
CA LYS A 353 -5.43 -10.01 9.22
C LYS A 353 -4.41 -10.21 10.35
N ILE A 354 -4.55 -11.30 11.10
CA ILE A 354 -3.63 -11.67 12.17
C ILE A 354 -2.28 -12.09 11.56
N LEU A 355 -2.31 -12.94 10.54
CA LEU A 355 -1.12 -13.39 9.81
C LEU A 355 -0.37 -12.21 9.16
N GLN A 356 -1.09 -11.22 8.60
CA GLN A 356 -0.48 -10.01 8.07
C GLN A 356 0.28 -9.21 9.14
N GLN A 357 -0.24 -9.13 10.37
CA GLN A 357 0.48 -8.44 11.45
C GLN A 357 1.77 -9.18 11.83
N PHE A 358 1.75 -10.51 11.91
CA PHE A 358 2.97 -11.31 12.11
C PHE A 358 3.97 -11.11 10.97
N PHE A 359 3.48 -11.12 9.72
CA PHE A 359 4.31 -10.88 8.53
C PHE A 359 5.01 -9.52 8.56
N ASN A 360 4.29 -8.46 8.95
CA ASN A 360 4.84 -7.12 9.06
C ASN A 360 5.94 -7.00 10.13
N ILE A 361 5.82 -7.76 11.23
CA ILE A 361 6.85 -7.78 12.29
C ILE A 361 8.11 -8.54 11.82
N LEU A 362 7.93 -9.62 11.05
CA LEU A 362 9.05 -10.40 10.53
C LEU A 362 9.78 -9.69 9.39
N ASN A 363 9.07 -8.89 8.60
CA ASN A 363 9.59 -8.24 7.40
C ASN A 363 9.36 -6.72 7.46
N PRO A 364 10.00 -5.99 8.37
CA PRO A 364 9.84 -4.56 8.50
C PRO A 364 10.31 -3.86 7.21
N GLY A 365 9.46 -3.03 6.63
CA GLY A 365 9.77 -2.28 5.41
C GLY A 365 9.52 -3.03 4.09
N THR A 366 9.03 -4.27 4.13
CA THR A 366 8.59 -4.95 2.92
C THR A 366 7.29 -4.34 2.39
N LEU A 367 7.21 -4.24 1.07
CA LEU A 367 6.02 -3.76 0.36
C LEU A 367 5.05 -4.89 -0.02
N TYR A 368 5.50 -6.13 0.16
CA TYR A 368 4.66 -7.29 -0.05
C TYR A 368 3.60 -7.38 1.06
N SER A 369 2.34 -7.50 0.66
CA SER A 369 1.22 -7.69 1.58
C SER A 369 0.56 -9.04 1.32
N LEU A 370 0.26 -9.78 2.38
CA LEU A 370 -0.53 -11.00 2.26
C LEU A 370 -1.95 -10.73 1.73
N ASP A 371 -2.44 -9.48 1.82
CA ASP A 371 -3.71 -9.06 1.22
C ASP A 371 -3.71 -9.16 -0.32
N ALA A 372 -2.53 -9.26 -0.94
CA ALA A 372 -2.40 -9.52 -2.37
C ALA A 372 -2.76 -10.98 -2.74
N ILE A 373 -2.69 -11.91 -1.77
CA ILE A 373 -3.08 -13.30 -1.98
C ILE A 373 -4.59 -13.41 -1.78
N PRO A 374 -5.34 -13.93 -2.77
CA PRO A 374 -6.76 -14.19 -2.60
C PRO A 374 -7.03 -15.10 -1.42
N SER A 375 -7.81 -14.62 -0.46
CA SER A 375 -8.19 -15.38 0.72
C SER A 375 -9.70 -15.61 0.73
N LEU A 376 -10.11 -16.83 1.04
CA LEU A 376 -11.51 -17.24 1.07
C LEU A 376 -11.84 -17.81 2.45
N PRO A 377 -12.86 -17.27 3.15
CA PRO A 377 -13.28 -17.80 4.44
C PRO A 377 -13.96 -19.16 4.24
N LEU A 378 -13.45 -20.19 4.92
CA LEU A 378 -13.96 -21.55 4.80
C LEU A 378 -14.97 -21.91 5.90
N GLY A 379 -14.90 -21.25 7.07
CA GLY A 379 -15.77 -21.53 8.21
C GLY A 379 -15.52 -22.91 8.86
N GLY A 380 -14.25 -23.32 8.87
CA GLY A 380 -13.76 -24.51 9.58
C GLY A 380 -13.81 -25.82 8.81
N PHE A 381 -13.43 -26.90 9.50
CA PHE A 381 -13.34 -28.25 8.93
C PHE A 381 -14.60 -28.76 8.27
N LYS A 382 -15.80 -28.32 8.70
CA LYS A 382 -17.06 -28.76 8.12
C LYS A 382 -17.20 -28.45 6.64
N ARG A 383 -16.52 -27.41 6.16
CA ARG A 383 -16.56 -26.95 4.76
C ARG A 383 -15.26 -27.25 3.98
N ILE A 384 -14.35 -28.02 4.54
CA ILE A 384 -13.05 -28.31 3.91
C ILE A 384 -13.18 -28.95 2.51
N ASN A 385 -14.28 -29.67 2.26
CA ASN A 385 -14.57 -30.27 0.96
C ASN A 385 -14.71 -29.22 -0.16
N GLU A 386 -15.08 -27.97 0.16
CA GLU A 386 -15.13 -26.88 -0.81
C GLU A 386 -13.71 -26.49 -1.25
N ALA A 387 -12.77 -26.46 -0.29
CA ALA A 387 -11.36 -26.22 -0.59
C ALA A 387 -10.73 -27.36 -1.41
N PHE A 388 -11.10 -28.63 -1.14
CA PHE A 388 -10.66 -29.77 -1.95
C PHE A 388 -11.12 -29.63 -3.40
N GLY A 389 -12.41 -29.33 -3.62
CA GLY A 389 -12.97 -29.16 -4.97
C GLY A 389 -12.30 -28.01 -5.72
N ALA A 390 -12.10 -26.87 -5.05
CA ALA A 390 -11.44 -25.71 -5.64
C ALA A 390 -9.95 -26.00 -5.96
N ALA A 391 -9.21 -26.64 -5.03
CA ALA A 391 -7.80 -26.96 -5.23
C ALA A 391 -7.59 -27.91 -6.42
N LYS A 392 -8.42 -28.95 -6.53
CA LYS A 392 -8.41 -29.87 -7.67
C LYS A 392 -8.67 -29.14 -8.99
N LEU A 393 -9.72 -28.32 -9.04
CA LEU A 393 -10.09 -27.55 -10.23
C LEU A 393 -8.94 -26.61 -10.67
N PHE A 394 -8.35 -25.85 -9.75
CA PHE A 394 -7.27 -24.91 -10.07
C PHE A 394 -5.99 -25.66 -10.47
N HIS A 395 -5.69 -26.78 -9.84
CA HIS A 395 -4.52 -27.60 -10.21
C HIS A 395 -4.65 -28.13 -11.64
N GLU A 396 -5.78 -28.74 -11.98
CA GLU A 396 -6.06 -29.28 -13.32
C GLU A 396 -6.08 -28.15 -14.38
N SER A 397 -6.75 -27.04 -14.11
CA SER A 397 -6.90 -25.92 -15.06
C SER A 397 -5.59 -25.18 -15.31
N SER A 398 -4.63 -25.22 -14.37
CA SER A 398 -3.34 -24.51 -14.45
C SER A 398 -2.16 -25.43 -14.79
N ASN A 399 -2.38 -26.70 -15.11
CA ASN A 399 -1.33 -27.71 -15.25
C ASN A 399 -0.38 -27.75 -14.04
N GLY A 400 -0.90 -27.62 -12.83
CA GLY A 400 -0.15 -27.68 -11.59
C GLY A 400 0.59 -26.39 -11.18
N HIS A 401 0.45 -25.31 -11.95
CA HIS A 401 1.12 -24.03 -11.64
C HIS A 401 0.41 -23.22 -10.55
N PHE A 402 -0.85 -23.49 -10.26
CA PHE A 402 -1.61 -22.80 -9.22
C PHE A 402 -1.60 -23.59 -7.92
N LYS A 403 -1.24 -22.93 -6.79
CA LYS A 403 -1.17 -23.56 -5.47
C LYS A 403 -2.32 -23.09 -4.59
N CYS A 404 -3.02 -24.05 -3.99
CA CYS A 404 -4.06 -23.78 -3.00
C CYS A 404 -3.55 -24.16 -1.61
N TYR A 405 -3.73 -23.27 -0.67
CA TYR A 405 -3.40 -23.46 0.75
C TYR A 405 -4.69 -23.43 1.56
N ALA A 406 -4.75 -24.22 2.62
CA ALA A 406 -5.80 -24.09 3.63
C ALA A 406 -5.12 -24.03 5.01
N ILE A 407 -5.51 -23.05 5.82
CA ILE A 407 -5.03 -22.85 7.17
C ILE A 407 -6.25 -22.88 8.09
N LEU A 408 -6.31 -23.86 8.97
CA LEU A 408 -7.47 -24.10 9.82
C LEU A 408 -7.05 -24.16 11.30
N ASP A 409 -7.94 -23.73 12.17
CA ASP A 409 -7.84 -23.93 13.60
C ASP A 409 -7.88 -25.42 13.91
N ARG A 410 -7.09 -25.85 14.90
CA ARG A 410 -7.08 -27.26 15.35
C ARG A 410 -8.38 -27.63 16.04
N ASP A 411 -9.00 -26.66 16.68
CA ASP A 411 -10.12 -26.90 17.57
C ASP A 411 -9.85 -28.06 18.56
N TYR A 412 -10.79 -28.96 18.70
CA TYR A 412 -10.66 -30.16 19.53
C TYR A 412 -10.68 -31.45 18.70
N TYR A 413 -10.24 -31.38 17.43
CA TYR A 413 -10.12 -32.55 16.56
C TYR A 413 -8.99 -33.48 17.02
N SER A 414 -9.23 -34.80 16.92
CA SER A 414 -8.22 -35.82 17.23
C SER A 414 -7.12 -35.84 16.15
N GLU A 415 -5.93 -36.33 16.50
CA GLU A 415 -4.82 -36.50 15.53
C GLU A 415 -5.27 -37.34 14.34
N ARG A 416 -6.03 -38.41 14.61
CA ARG A 416 -6.57 -39.28 13.56
C ARG A 416 -7.43 -38.50 12.56
N GLN A 417 -8.34 -37.65 13.04
CA GLN A 417 -9.20 -36.85 12.18
C GLN A 417 -8.39 -35.85 11.35
N ILE A 418 -7.37 -35.22 11.95
CA ILE A 418 -6.47 -34.29 11.27
C ILE A 418 -5.68 -35.00 10.18
N ASP A 419 -5.13 -36.18 10.47
CA ASP A 419 -4.33 -36.95 9.51
C ASP A 419 -5.19 -37.47 8.35
N GLU A 420 -6.43 -37.89 8.61
CA GLU A 420 -7.39 -38.24 7.56
C GLU A 420 -7.65 -37.06 6.61
N GLN A 421 -7.78 -35.84 7.14
CA GLN A 421 -7.99 -34.65 6.31
C GLN A 421 -6.71 -34.24 5.55
N LYS A 422 -5.54 -34.37 6.18
CA LYS A 422 -4.26 -34.13 5.51
C LYS A 422 -4.04 -35.09 4.33
N ASN A 423 -4.37 -36.35 4.49
CA ASN A 423 -4.27 -37.33 3.39
C ASN A 423 -5.22 -36.96 2.23
N LYS A 424 -6.47 -36.60 2.52
CA LYS A 424 -7.42 -36.12 1.51
C LYS A 424 -6.95 -34.82 0.84
N ALA A 425 -6.32 -33.93 1.58
CA ALA A 425 -5.76 -32.70 1.04
C ALA A 425 -4.65 -32.98 0.01
N ILE A 426 -3.77 -33.93 0.29
CA ILE A 426 -2.70 -34.35 -0.64
C ILE A 426 -3.33 -34.91 -1.93
N GLU A 427 -4.33 -35.78 -1.82
CA GLU A 427 -5.05 -36.34 -2.98
C GLU A 427 -5.71 -35.27 -3.86
N ASN A 428 -6.12 -34.13 -3.28
CA ASN A 428 -6.77 -33.04 -3.98
C ASN A 428 -5.85 -31.84 -4.26
N HIS A 429 -4.53 -32.01 -4.14
CA HIS A 429 -3.54 -30.95 -4.40
C HIS A 429 -3.72 -29.69 -3.54
N LEU A 430 -4.24 -29.85 -2.30
CA LEU A 430 -4.39 -28.80 -1.31
C LEU A 430 -3.25 -28.86 -0.28
N LEU A 431 -2.56 -27.77 -0.06
CA LEU A 431 -1.56 -27.64 1.00
C LEU A 431 -2.28 -27.26 2.31
N LEU A 432 -2.62 -28.29 3.09
CA LEU A 432 -3.37 -28.11 4.34
C LEU A 432 -2.43 -27.96 5.52
N HIS A 433 -2.58 -26.82 6.22
CA HIS A 433 -1.99 -26.61 7.54
C HIS A 433 -3.09 -26.55 8.60
N VAL A 434 -2.90 -27.27 9.68
CA VAL A 434 -3.74 -27.23 10.88
C VAL A 434 -2.84 -26.82 12.04
N TRP A 435 -3.20 -25.74 12.73
CA TRP A 435 -2.40 -25.21 13.82
C TRP A 435 -2.10 -26.26 14.89
N SER A 436 -0.92 -26.20 15.48
CA SER A 436 -0.58 -27.07 16.63
C SER A 436 -1.31 -26.66 17.91
N LYS A 437 -1.67 -25.38 18.03
CA LYS A 437 -2.54 -24.86 19.09
C LYS A 437 -3.99 -24.81 18.63
N LYS A 438 -4.92 -24.72 19.59
CA LYS A 438 -6.36 -24.77 19.31
C LYS A 438 -6.80 -23.74 18.27
N GLU A 439 -6.38 -22.50 18.41
CA GLU A 439 -6.76 -21.36 17.56
C GLU A 439 -5.54 -20.47 17.29
N LEU A 440 -5.59 -19.67 16.23
CA LEU A 440 -4.52 -18.74 15.88
C LEU A 440 -4.25 -17.71 17.00
N GLU A 441 -5.28 -17.29 17.73
CA GLU A 441 -5.16 -16.34 18.83
C GLU A 441 -4.30 -16.85 19.98
N ASN A 442 -4.15 -18.18 20.16
CA ASN A 442 -3.27 -18.75 21.18
C ASN A 442 -1.78 -18.37 20.99
N TYR A 443 -1.37 -18.01 19.77
CA TYR A 443 0.00 -17.54 19.49
C TYR A 443 0.25 -16.09 19.96
N LEU A 444 -0.81 -15.34 20.24
CA LEU A 444 -0.72 -13.98 20.81
C LEU A 444 -0.59 -13.97 22.34
N LEU A 445 -0.98 -15.08 23.00
CA LEU A 445 -1.07 -15.20 24.44
C LEU A 445 0.27 -15.61 25.10
N LYS A 446 1.39 -15.06 24.62
CA LYS A 446 2.72 -15.28 25.21
C LYS A 446 2.88 -14.43 26.48
N PRO A 447 3.13 -15.04 27.67
CA PRO A 447 3.27 -14.28 28.92
C PRO A 447 4.32 -13.17 28.86
N SER A 448 5.43 -13.41 28.18
CA SER A 448 6.51 -12.42 28.02
C SER A 448 6.08 -11.18 27.22
N VAL A 449 5.25 -11.37 26.19
CA VAL A 449 4.71 -10.28 25.38
C VAL A 449 3.64 -9.49 26.15
N LEU A 450 2.74 -10.21 26.83
CA LEU A 450 1.69 -9.61 27.66
C LEU A 450 2.30 -8.79 28.81
N PHE A 451 3.34 -9.32 29.47
CA PHE A 451 4.03 -8.60 30.55
C PHE A 451 4.77 -7.35 30.02
N ARG A 452 5.39 -7.44 28.83
CA ARG A 452 6.04 -6.29 28.21
C ARG A 452 5.07 -5.14 27.94
N LEU A 453 3.81 -5.45 27.65
CA LEU A 453 2.74 -4.46 27.47
C LEU A 453 2.49 -3.66 28.75
N LEU A 454 2.68 -4.28 29.93
CA LEU A 454 2.44 -3.66 31.21
C LEU A 454 3.52 -2.65 31.63
N LYS A 455 4.71 -2.72 31.02
CA LYS A 455 5.89 -1.89 31.35
C LYS A 455 6.27 -1.92 32.83
N LYS A 456 6.06 -3.07 33.48
CA LYS A 456 6.37 -3.30 34.88
C LYS A 456 7.80 -3.79 35.09
N PRO A 457 8.38 -3.64 36.33
CA PRO A 457 9.68 -4.19 36.70
C PRO A 457 9.74 -5.72 36.51
N LYS A 458 10.92 -6.24 36.11
CA LYS A 458 11.10 -7.68 35.85
C LYS A 458 10.82 -8.57 37.06
N GLU A 459 10.97 -8.04 38.24
CA GLU A 459 10.72 -8.71 39.51
C GLU A 459 9.26 -9.17 39.65
N GLU A 460 8.32 -8.41 39.10
CA GLU A 460 6.86 -8.71 39.12
C GLU A 460 6.46 -9.80 38.11
N TYR A 461 7.39 -10.26 37.26
CA TYR A 461 7.07 -11.20 36.18
C TYR A 461 6.59 -12.55 36.70
N ARG A 462 7.16 -13.04 37.82
CA ARG A 462 6.75 -14.32 38.42
C ARG A 462 5.32 -14.27 38.94
N ASP A 463 4.96 -13.19 39.59
CA ASP A 463 3.61 -13.01 40.14
C ASP A 463 2.59 -12.84 39.01
N PHE A 464 2.98 -12.12 37.95
CA PHE A 464 2.17 -12.01 36.74
C PHE A 464 1.89 -13.39 36.11
N ILE A 465 2.92 -14.23 35.91
CA ILE A 465 2.74 -15.59 35.35
C ILE A 465 1.78 -16.40 36.22
N LYS A 466 1.95 -16.39 37.54
CA LYS A 466 1.09 -17.13 38.45
C LYS A 466 -0.37 -16.68 38.33
N SER A 467 -0.62 -15.39 38.35
CA SER A 467 -1.99 -14.85 38.23
C SER A 467 -2.59 -15.09 36.82
N PHE A 468 -1.76 -15.08 35.77
CA PHE A 468 -2.21 -15.43 34.43
C PHE A 468 -2.52 -16.93 34.30
N GLU A 469 -1.76 -17.78 34.97
CA GLU A 469 -2.03 -19.21 35.04
C GLU A 469 -3.32 -19.52 35.80
N GLU A 470 -3.57 -18.84 36.93
CA GLU A 470 -4.84 -18.91 37.67
C GLU A 470 -6.02 -18.51 36.79
N LEU A 471 -5.87 -17.47 35.95
CA LEU A 471 -6.89 -17.09 34.96
C LEU A 471 -7.11 -18.21 33.92
N ALA A 472 -6.04 -18.79 33.41
CA ALA A 472 -6.11 -19.90 32.45
C ALA A 472 -6.80 -21.13 33.06
N ASP A 473 -6.57 -21.42 34.32
CA ASP A 473 -7.17 -22.56 35.02
C ASP A 473 -8.69 -22.45 35.17
N THR A 474 -9.26 -21.24 35.12
CA THR A 474 -10.72 -21.04 35.13
C THR A 474 -11.42 -21.64 33.91
N PHE A 475 -10.69 -21.92 32.82
CA PHE A 475 -11.24 -22.50 31.58
C PHE A 475 -11.17 -24.03 31.55
N LYS A 476 -10.62 -24.70 32.57
CA LYS A 476 -10.37 -26.14 32.55
C LYS A 476 -11.65 -26.96 32.31
N ASP A 477 -12.71 -26.66 33.03
CA ASP A 477 -13.97 -27.40 32.88
C ASP A 477 -14.62 -27.18 31.50
N LEU A 478 -14.56 -25.95 30.97
CA LEU A 478 -15.02 -25.63 29.61
C LEU A 478 -14.29 -26.46 28.55
N VAL A 479 -12.96 -26.64 28.71
CA VAL A 479 -12.13 -27.46 27.82
C VAL A 479 -12.54 -28.93 27.92
N ILE A 480 -12.78 -29.45 29.13
CA ILE A 480 -13.23 -30.84 29.35
C ILE A 480 -14.58 -31.06 28.67
N ASP A 481 -15.54 -30.16 28.84
CA ASP A 481 -16.88 -30.27 28.23
C ASP A 481 -16.80 -30.24 26.72
N SER A 482 -15.94 -29.37 26.16
CA SER A 482 -15.73 -29.26 24.71
C SER A 482 -15.12 -30.54 24.13
N TYR A 483 -14.09 -31.11 24.77
CA TYR A 483 -13.53 -32.41 24.37
C TYR A 483 -14.55 -33.54 24.54
N THR A 484 -15.35 -33.54 25.61
CA THR A 484 -16.40 -34.54 25.80
C THR A 484 -17.37 -34.54 24.63
N THR A 485 -17.85 -33.37 24.23
CA THR A 485 -18.72 -33.20 23.08
C THR A 485 -18.07 -33.72 21.80
N LYS A 486 -16.79 -33.39 21.59
CA LYS A 486 -16.08 -33.79 20.39
C LYS A 486 -15.83 -35.29 20.29
N ILE A 487 -15.48 -35.93 21.40
CA ILE A 487 -15.34 -37.40 21.48
C ILE A 487 -16.66 -38.09 21.17
N GLN A 488 -17.82 -37.56 21.66
CA GLN A 488 -19.13 -38.11 21.32
C GLN A 488 -19.54 -37.90 19.87
N GLU A 489 -19.12 -36.76 19.25
CA GLU A 489 -19.34 -36.55 17.81
C GLU A 489 -18.56 -37.56 16.96
N GLU A 490 -17.34 -37.92 17.40
CA GLU A 490 -16.44 -38.85 16.71
C GLU A 490 -16.93 -40.30 16.85
N ASP A 491 -17.33 -40.69 18.06
CA ASP A 491 -17.90 -42.03 18.32
C ASP A 491 -19.24 -41.94 19.06
N ARG A 492 -20.31 -41.99 18.29
CA ARG A 492 -21.70 -41.96 18.78
C ARG A 492 -22.10 -43.19 19.62
N SER A 493 -21.27 -44.23 19.66
CA SER A 493 -21.51 -45.41 20.47
C SER A 493 -21.12 -45.22 21.95
N LEU A 494 -20.29 -44.19 22.24
CA LEU A 494 -19.84 -43.91 23.59
C LEU A 494 -20.92 -43.23 24.43
N THR A 495 -21.07 -43.70 25.68
CA THR A 495 -21.92 -43.01 26.64
C THR A 495 -21.28 -41.67 27.07
N ALA A 496 -22.13 -40.71 27.46
CA ALA A 496 -21.66 -39.42 27.94
C ALA A 496 -20.63 -39.50 29.08
N GLY A 497 -20.82 -40.46 29.99
CA GLY A 497 -19.92 -40.71 31.11
C GLY A 497 -18.55 -41.25 30.67
N THR A 498 -18.53 -42.13 29.66
CA THR A 498 -17.27 -42.68 29.11
C THR A 498 -16.50 -41.59 28.36
N ALA A 499 -17.18 -40.79 27.52
CA ALA A 499 -16.56 -39.68 26.80
C ALA A 499 -16.02 -38.62 27.77
N SER A 500 -16.76 -38.27 28.83
CA SER A 500 -16.31 -37.30 29.85
C SER A 500 -15.09 -37.81 30.60
N ARG A 501 -14.99 -39.10 30.91
CA ARG A 501 -13.81 -39.70 31.55
C ARG A 501 -12.59 -39.57 30.63
N GLN A 502 -12.71 -39.96 29.36
CA GLN A 502 -11.63 -39.86 28.38
C GLN A 502 -11.18 -38.41 28.18
N ALA A 503 -12.12 -37.47 28.09
CA ALA A 503 -11.82 -36.05 27.98
C ALA A 503 -11.04 -35.54 29.20
N ARG A 504 -11.44 -35.92 30.43
CA ARG A 504 -10.74 -35.53 31.67
C ARG A 504 -9.33 -36.13 31.74
N GLU A 505 -9.16 -37.40 31.38
CA GLU A 505 -7.85 -38.04 31.33
C GLU A 505 -6.93 -37.31 30.35
N PHE A 506 -7.41 -37.01 29.15
CA PHE A 506 -6.66 -36.27 28.13
C PHE A 506 -6.30 -34.88 28.59
N VAL A 507 -7.28 -34.06 29.05
CA VAL A 507 -7.05 -32.70 29.52
C VAL A 507 -6.07 -32.67 30.69
N ASN A 508 -6.21 -33.58 31.66
CA ASN A 508 -5.29 -33.65 32.79
C ASN A 508 -3.86 -34.00 32.37
N SER A 509 -3.66 -34.84 31.34
CA SER A 509 -2.35 -35.13 30.79
C SER A 509 -1.66 -33.91 30.14
N LYS A 510 -2.44 -32.97 29.65
CA LYS A 510 -1.98 -31.70 29.05
C LYS A 510 -1.96 -30.53 30.04
N TRP A 511 -2.51 -30.70 31.25
CA TRP A 511 -2.62 -29.63 32.26
C TRP A 511 -1.40 -29.63 33.18
N THR A 512 -0.18 -29.64 32.57
CA THR A 512 1.12 -29.78 33.30
C THR A 512 1.72 -28.41 33.59
N ASP A 513 1.90 -27.60 32.57
CA ASP A 513 2.47 -26.28 32.66
C ASP A 513 1.68 -25.30 31.77
N LEU A 514 1.96 -24.00 31.91
CA LEU A 514 1.21 -22.96 31.20
C LEU A 514 1.30 -23.08 29.67
N ASP A 515 2.45 -23.49 29.13
CA ASP A 515 2.63 -23.61 27.68
C ASP A 515 1.79 -24.75 27.10
N GLU A 516 1.71 -25.90 27.78
CA GLU A 516 0.84 -27.01 27.36
C GLU A 516 -0.64 -26.66 27.53
N LYS A 517 -1.02 -25.96 28.62
CA LYS A 517 -2.40 -25.44 28.80
C LYS A 517 -2.79 -24.51 27.65
N LEU A 518 -1.90 -23.58 27.27
CA LEU A 518 -2.16 -22.61 26.19
C LEU A 518 -2.35 -23.28 24.82
N LYS A 519 -1.92 -24.51 24.61
CA LYS A 519 -2.17 -25.24 23.34
C LYS A 519 -3.62 -25.65 23.15
N ILE A 520 -4.33 -25.95 24.23
CA ILE A 520 -5.69 -26.51 24.20
C ILE A 520 -6.78 -25.56 24.69
N LEU A 521 -6.39 -24.42 25.25
CA LEU A 521 -7.33 -23.40 25.73
C LEU A 521 -8.03 -22.67 24.58
N PRO A 522 -9.29 -22.26 24.72
CA PRO A 522 -9.99 -21.46 23.72
C PRO A 522 -9.36 -20.07 23.61
N GLY A 523 -8.56 -19.86 22.56
CA GLY A 523 -7.72 -18.68 22.40
C GLY A 523 -8.49 -17.37 22.32
N LYS A 524 -9.60 -17.36 21.61
CA LYS A 524 -10.49 -16.19 21.48
C LYS A 524 -11.09 -15.76 22.83
N ASP A 525 -11.57 -16.74 23.59
CA ASP A 525 -12.20 -16.47 24.89
C ASP A 525 -11.15 -16.10 25.95
N LEU A 526 -10.02 -16.80 25.97
CA LEU A 526 -8.91 -16.48 26.86
C LEU A 526 -8.34 -15.09 26.56
N LEU A 527 -8.23 -14.70 25.28
CA LEU A 527 -7.79 -13.35 24.92
C LEU A 527 -8.76 -12.26 25.42
N ARG A 528 -10.06 -12.51 25.34
CA ARG A 528 -11.07 -11.61 25.91
C ARG A 528 -10.96 -11.52 27.43
N ALA A 529 -10.83 -12.66 28.10
CA ALA A 529 -10.65 -12.71 29.56
C ALA A 529 -9.36 -12.01 29.99
N THR A 530 -8.25 -12.25 29.28
CA THR A 530 -6.96 -11.59 29.50
C THR A 530 -7.07 -10.08 29.36
N ASN A 531 -7.76 -9.58 28.32
CA ASN A 531 -7.95 -8.14 28.13
C ASN A 531 -8.74 -7.52 29.30
N LYS A 532 -9.79 -8.21 29.76
CA LYS A 532 -10.57 -7.77 30.92
C LYS A 532 -9.71 -7.79 32.18
N TRP A 533 -9.03 -8.89 32.48
CA TRP A 533 -8.18 -9.08 33.65
C TRP A 533 -7.04 -8.04 33.71
N ILE A 534 -6.32 -7.79 32.59
CA ILE A 534 -5.27 -6.77 32.52
C ILE A 534 -5.85 -5.37 32.75
N LYS A 535 -7.03 -5.08 32.18
CA LYS A 535 -7.70 -3.80 32.40
C LYS A 535 -8.06 -3.57 33.88
N ASP A 536 -8.60 -4.61 34.52
CA ASP A 536 -9.09 -4.52 35.89
C ASP A 536 -7.94 -4.43 36.92
N ASN A 537 -6.80 -5.09 36.65
CA ASN A 537 -5.66 -5.13 37.59
C ASN A 537 -4.56 -4.11 37.31
N TYR A 538 -4.43 -3.66 36.06
CA TYR A 538 -3.32 -2.79 35.62
C TYR A 538 -3.79 -1.52 34.92
N GLU A 539 -5.09 -1.30 34.76
CA GLU A 539 -5.71 -0.15 34.09
C GLU A 539 -5.24 0.03 32.61
N ILE A 540 -4.75 -1.05 31.99
CA ILE A 540 -4.21 -1.06 30.63
C ILE A 540 -5.15 -1.84 29.70
N LYS A 541 -5.48 -1.27 28.55
CA LYS A 541 -6.24 -1.99 27.52
C LYS A 541 -5.31 -2.95 26.76
N CYS A 542 -5.60 -4.25 26.79
CA CYS A 542 -4.85 -5.30 26.11
C CYS A 542 -5.57 -5.74 24.81
N SER A 543 -5.57 -4.89 23.77
CA SER A 543 -6.11 -5.24 22.46
C SER A 543 -5.06 -5.96 21.59
N MET A 544 -5.50 -6.75 20.60
CA MET A 544 -4.59 -7.40 19.63
C MET A 544 -3.59 -6.40 19.02
N THR A 545 -4.06 -5.22 18.59
CA THR A 545 -3.19 -4.17 18.05
C THR A 545 -2.07 -3.76 19.02
N ARG A 546 -2.37 -3.67 20.32
CA ARG A 546 -1.36 -3.35 21.33
C ARG A 546 -0.40 -4.51 21.60
N ILE A 547 -0.88 -5.75 21.58
CA ILE A 547 -0.02 -6.94 21.68
C ILE A 547 0.99 -6.92 20.53
N PHE A 548 0.53 -6.74 19.30
CA PHE A 548 1.41 -6.63 18.14
C PHE A 548 2.41 -5.49 18.22
N SER A 549 2.02 -4.34 18.79
CA SER A 549 2.92 -3.17 18.90
C SER A 549 4.13 -3.38 19.81
N VAL A 550 4.09 -4.36 20.72
CA VAL A 550 5.19 -4.69 21.65
C VAL A 550 5.87 -6.05 21.31
N MET A 551 5.33 -6.78 20.34
CA MET A 551 5.86 -8.07 19.90
C MET A 551 7.13 -7.87 19.06
N LYS A 552 8.11 -8.77 19.23
CA LYS A 552 9.37 -8.78 18.48
C LYS A 552 9.43 -10.01 17.58
N PRO A 553 10.30 -10.04 16.55
CA PRO A 553 10.49 -11.22 15.68
C PRO A 553 10.79 -12.51 16.43
N ASP A 554 11.51 -12.43 17.57
CA ASP A 554 11.84 -13.59 18.40
C ASP A 554 10.66 -14.12 19.22
N ASP A 555 9.63 -13.29 19.41
CA ASP A 555 8.41 -13.72 20.09
C ASP A 555 7.49 -14.54 19.16
N ILE A 556 7.70 -14.50 17.85
CA ILE A 556 6.86 -15.20 16.87
C ILE A 556 7.26 -16.67 16.83
N ASP A 557 6.26 -17.53 16.91
CA ASP A 557 6.43 -18.98 16.90
C ASP A 557 7.02 -19.47 15.56
N VAL A 558 7.82 -20.52 15.61
CA VAL A 558 8.45 -21.12 14.42
C VAL A 558 7.37 -21.57 13.43
N GLU A 559 6.29 -22.16 13.91
CA GLU A 559 5.17 -22.62 13.07
C GLU A 559 4.57 -21.47 12.23
N ILE A 560 4.39 -20.28 12.80
CA ILE A 560 3.93 -19.11 12.06
C ILE A 560 4.98 -18.65 11.04
N LYS A 561 6.27 -18.65 11.41
CA LYS A 561 7.36 -18.28 10.50
C LYS A 561 7.40 -19.20 9.28
N ASP A 562 7.26 -20.51 9.50
CA ASP A 562 7.29 -21.53 8.45
C ASP A 562 6.12 -21.37 7.48
N ILE A 563 4.91 -21.12 7.99
CA ILE A 563 3.75 -20.87 7.15
C ILE A 563 3.89 -19.57 6.34
N LEU A 564 4.32 -18.49 6.99
CA LEU A 564 4.48 -17.20 6.31
C LEU A 564 5.58 -17.25 5.24
N SER A 565 6.62 -18.07 5.43
CA SER A 565 7.67 -18.27 4.42
C SER A 565 7.18 -18.88 3.11
N GLN A 566 6.07 -19.66 3.14
CA GLN A 566 5.46 -20.26 1.95
C GLN A 566 4.67 -19.23 1.12
N PHE A 567 4.38 -18.09 1.69
CA PHE A 567 3.63 -17.00 1.03
C PHE A 567 4.54 -15.88 0.51
N ALA A 568 5.79 -15.84 0.95
CA ALA A 568 6.80 -14.86 0.53
C ALA A 568 7.27 -15.05 -0.92
#